data_9525b7a2641724c92e8aae785ee69cd5
#
_entry.id   9525b7a2641724c92e8aae785ee69cd5
#
_cell.length_a   1.000
_cell.length_b   1.000
_cell.length_c   1.000
_cell.angle_alpha   90.00
_cell.angle_beta   90.00
_cell.angle_gamma   90.00
#
_symmetry.space_group_name_H-M   'P 1'
#
loop_
_entity.id
_entity.type
_entity.pdbx_description
1 polymer ?
#
loop_
_entity_poly.entity_id
_entity_poly.type
_entity_poly.pdbx_seq_one_letter_code
_entity_poly.pdbx_strand_id
1 'polypeptide(L)'
;ITAAIEEVHAVTEDIAVIAVHKTGSGDPDLLNFPQVDELRNVFGVTGYPTGKINRTTDWLSPYDAEDVLVMAGADTNLAIAIISELSEDNELIVEVEVVYKEGSLSGDKLVVYLLESGVVQDQVNYYNNDQTSIYYQLGNPILDFVHNDGLRNSLTNLTGDEISSVE
;
A
#
# COMPACT_ATOMS: atom_id res chain seq x y z
N ILE A 1 1.96 -6.95 -10.90
CA ILE A 1 1.98 -6.69 -9.46
C ILE A 1 0.76 -7.31 -8.77
N THR A 2 -0.48 -7.00 -9.16
CA THR A 2 -1.69 -7.48 -8.45
C THR A 2 -1.71 -9.00 -8.28
N ALA A 3 -1.45 -9.77 -9.36
CA ALA A 3 -1.36 -11.25 -9.26
C ALA A 3 -0.29 -11.71 -8.26
N ALA A 4 0.86 -11.06 -8.26
CA ALA A 4 1.94 -11.39 -7.33
C ALA A 4 1.59 -11.04 -5.86
N ILE A 5 0.83 -9.98 -5.63
CA ILE A 5 0.27 -9.66 -4.30
C ILE A 5 -0.69 -10.77 -3.85
N GLU A 6 -1.55 -11.28 -4.73
CA GLU A 6 -2.45 -12.38 -4.43
C GLU A 6 -1.69 -13.68 -4.10
N GLU A 7 -0.57 -13.94 -4.81
CA GLU A 7 0.31 -15.09 -4.49
C GLU A 7 0.93 -14.97 -3.10
N VAL A 8 1.36 -13.77 -2.70
CA VAL A 8 1.89 -13.53 -1.34
C VAL A 8 0.79 -13.73 -0.29
N HIS A 9 -0.40 -13.15 -0.49
CA HIS A 9 -1.54 -13.32 0.43
C HIS A 9 -2.00 -14.79 0.57
N ALA A 10 -1.82 -15.62 -0.46
CA ALA A 10 -2.13 -17.04 -0.36
C ALA A 10 -1.21 -17.80 0.61
N VAL A 11 -0.06 -17.23 0.97
CA VAL A 11 0.97 -17.86 1.82
C VAL A 11 1.01 -17.24 3.22
N THR A 12 0.83 -15.93 3.34
CA THR A 12 0.95 -15.22 4.61
C THR A 12 -0.03 -14.05 4.74
N GLU A 13 -0.42 -13.76 5.98
CA GLU A 13 -1.15 -12.55 6.35
C GLU A 13 -0.22 -11.47 6.94
N ASP A 14 1.08 -11.76 7.09
CA ASP A 14 2.07 -10.87 7.72
C ASP A 14 2.57 -9.77 6.75
N ILE A 15 1.67 -9.26 5.94
CA ILE A 15 1.92 -8.15 5.00
C ILE A 15 0.80 -7.10 5.07
N ALA A 16 1.16 -5.86 4.78
CA ALA A 16 0.20 -4.78 4.55
C ALA A 16 0.47 -4.16 3.17
N VAL A 17 -0.55 -4.17 2.31
CA VAL A 17 -0.47 -3.59 0.97
C VAL A 17 -0.94 -2.13 1.02
N ILE A 18 -0.27 -1.25 0.28
CA ILE A 18 -0.67 0.13 0.06
C ILE A 18 -0.62 0.39 -1.44
N ALA A 19 -1.78 0.48 -2.07
CA ALA A 19 -1.92 0.78 -3.49
C ALA A 19 -2.03 2.30 -3.69
N VAL A 20 -1.04 2.89 -4.36
CA VAL A 20 -1.03 4.33 -4.63
C VAL A 20 -1.37 4.56 -6.08
N HIS A 21 -2.52 5.16 -6.32
CA HIS A 21 -3.05 5.40 -7.65
C HIS A 21 -2.78 6.82 -8.14
N LYS A 22 -2.59 6.95 -9.45
CA LYS A 22 -2.47 8.23 -10.14
C LYS A 22 -3.33 8.23 -11.38
N THR A 23 -4.17 9.24 -11.52
CA THR A 23 -4.90 9.50 -12.78
C THR A 23 -3.90 9.70 -13.92
N GLY A 24 -4.06 8.90 -14.96
CA GLY A 24 -3.31 9.01 -16.21
C GLY A 24 -3.91 10.03 -17.19
N SER A 25 -3.66 9.81 -18.48
CA SER A 25 -4.20 10.63 -19.57
C SER A 25 -5.64 10.24 -20.00
N GLY A 26 -6.22 9.21 -19.41
CA GLY A 26 -7.57 8.73 -19.68
C GLY A 26 -8.61 9.28 -18.69
N ASP A 27 -9.61 8.45 -18.41
CA ASP A 27 -10.65 8.77 -17.44
C ASP A 27 -10.06 8.93 -16.01
N PRO A 28 -10.70 9.75 -15.16
CA PRO A 28 -10.24 9.94 -13.80
C PRO A 28 -10.20 8.61 -13.02
N ASP A 29 -9.11 8.34 -12.34
CA ASP A 29 -8.99 7.22 -11.40
C ASP A 29 -9.68 7.59 -10.09
N LEU A 30 -10.67 6.79 -9.67
CA LEU A 30 -11.44 7.02 -8.45
C LEU A 30 -10.56 6.92 -7.19
N LEU A 31 -9.45 6.19 -7.27
CA LEU A 31 -8.47 6.04 -6.20
C LEU A 31 -7.28 7.01 -6.31
N ASN A 32 -7.32 7.97 -7.23
CA ASN A 32 -6.23 8.92 -7.39
C ASN A 32 -5.86 9.58 -6.04
N PHE A 33 -4.60 9.39 -5.64
CA PHE A 33 -4.08 10.02 -4.42
C PHE A 33 -3.56 11.42 -4.77
N PRO A 34 -4.08 12.49 -4.14
CA PRO A 34 -3.73 13.88 -4.52
C PRO A 34 -2.25 14.21 -4.39
N GLN A 35 -1.56 13.60 -3.42
CA GLN A 35 -0.14 13.84 -3.13
C GLN A 35 0.78 12.76 -3.74
N VAL A 36 0.32 12.03 -4.76
CA VAL A 36 1.09 10.94 -5.39
C VAL A 36 2.44 11.40 -5.93
N ASP A 37 2.53 12.62 -6.47
CA ASP A 37 3.79 13.14 -7.02
C ASP A 37 4.83 13.44 -5.92
N GLU A 38 4.38 13.81 -4.72
CA GLU A 38 5.25 13.96 -3.56
C GLU A 38 5.81 12.59 -3.12
N LEU A 39 4.94 11.56 -3.00
CA LEU A 39 5.38 10.19 -2.70
C LEU A 39 6.34 9.64 -3.77
N ARG A 40 6.07 9.90 -5.06
CA ARG A 40 6.98 9.53 -6.14
C ARG A 40 8.39 10.08 -5.95
N ASN A 41 8.48 11.36 -5.61
CA ASN A 41 9.76 12.02 -5.39
C ASN A 41 10.50 11.44 -4.17
N VAL A 42 9.77 11.21 -3.07
CA VAL A 42 10.33 10.64 -1.83
C VAL A 42 10.88 9.24 -2.08
N PHE A 43 10.15 8.39 -2.80
CA PHE A 43 10.52 6.98 -3.03
C PHE A 43 11.27 6.74 -4.34
N GLY A 44 11.62 7.79 -5.09
CA GLY A 44 12.36 7.68 -6.34
C GLY A 44 11.62 6.92 -7.44
N VAL A 45 10.28 6.97 -7.46
CA VAL A 45 9.47 6.28 -8.48
C VAL A 45 9.51 7.04 -9.79
N THR A 46 10.06 6.42 -10.84
CA THR A 46 10.25 7.03 -12.15
C THR A 46 9.24 6.58 -13.20
N GLY A 47 8.51 5.49 -12.95
CA GLY A 47 7.53 4.93 -13.89
C GLY A 47 6.48 4.08 -13.19
N TYR A 48 5.49 3.64 -13.95
CA TYR A 48 4.40 2.77 -13.49
C TYR A 48 4.24 1.54 -14.38
N PRO A 49 3.87 0.39 -13.81
CA PRO A 49 3.74 0.11 -12.38
C PRO A 49 5.11 0.00 -11.69
N THR A 50 5.19 0.36 -10.41
CA THR A 50 6.38 0.15 -9.55
C THR A 50 5.93 -0.43 -8.22
N GLY A 51 6.60 -1.45 -7.74
CA GLY A 51 6.45 -2.01 -6.40
C GLY A 51 7.62 -1.63 -5.49
N LYS A 52 7.35 -1.45 -4.22
CA LYS A 52 8.35 -1.26 -3.15
C LYS A 52 8.04 -2.19 -1.99
N ILE A 53 9.05 -2.91 -1.48
CA ILE A 53 8.94 -3.72 -0.27
C ILE A 53 9.50 -2.88 0.88
N ASN A 54 8.76 -2.81 1.98
CA ASN A 54 9.11 -2.02 3.16
C ASN A 54 9.50 -0.55 2.82
N ARG A 55 8.92 0.01 1.73
CA ARG A 55 9.12 1.39 1.24
C ARG A 55 10.55 1.71 0.76
N THR A 56 11.47 0.77 0.83
CA THR A 56 12.90 0.97 0.54
C THR A 56 13.40 0.15 -0.64
N THR A 57 13.02 -1.11 -0.73
CA THR A 57 13.52 -2.05 -1.73
C THR A 57 12.63 -2.04 -2.97
N ASP A 58 13.21 -1.89 -4.15
CA ASP A 58 12.45 -2.00 -5.40
C ASP A 58 12.00 -3.45 -5.61
N TRP A 59 10.70 -3.64 -5.80
CA TRP A 59 10.12 -4.90 -6.23
C TRP A 59 9.96 -4.86 -7.74
N LEU A 60 10.85 -5.54 -8.45
CA LEU A 60 10.97 -5.42 -9.90
C LEU A 60 10.27 -6.57 -10.62
N SER A 61 9.83 -6.31 -11.87
CA SER A 61 9.32 -7.38 -12.74
C SER A 61 10.35 -8.53 -12.86
N PRO A 62 9.91 -9.80 -12.72
CA PRO A 62 8.53 -10.30 -12.78
C PRO A 62 7.69 -10.19 -11.49
N TYR A 63 8.13 -9.48 -10.47
CA TYR A 63 7.45 -9.36 -9.17
C TYR A 63 7.32 -10.71 -8.47
N ASP A 64 8.46 -11.32 -8.18
CA ASP A 64 8.52 -12.62 -7.51
C ASP A 64 7.95 -12.51 -6.09
N ALA A 65 6.99 -13.37 -5.74
CA ALA A 65 6.40 -13.41 -4.41
C ALA A 65 7.45 -13.72 -3.32
N GLU A 66 8.47 -14.52 -3.64
CA GLU A 66 9.56 -14.88 -2.72
C GLU A 66 10.32 -13.65 -2.23
N ASP A 67 10.48 -12.60 -3.05
CA ASP A 67 11.14 -11.35 -2.65
C ASP A 67 10.44 -10.69 -1.44
N VAL A 68 9.12 -10.88 -1.31
CA VAL A 68 8.31 -10.38 -0.19
C VAL A 68 8.32 -11.38 0.95
N LEU A 69 8.12 -12.66 0.65
CA LEU A 69 7.96 -13.74 1.64
C LEU A 69 9.19 -13.91 2.53
N VAL A 70 10.41 -13.69 2.01
CA VAL A 70 11.64 -13.76 2.81
C VAL A 70 11.72 -12.65 3.86
N MET A 71 10.92 -11.59 3.75
CA MET A 71 10.85 -10.48 4.70
C MET A 71 9.62 -10.55 5.62
N ALA A 72 8.59 -11.30 5.20
CA ALA A 72 7.36 -11.44 5.98
C ALA A 72 7.60 -12.24 7.25
N GLY A 73 6.97 -11.84 8.35
CA GLY A 73 7.09 -12.52 9.65
C GLY A 73 8.47 -12.44 10.30
N ALA A 74 9.37 -11.59 9.81
CA ALA A 74 10.68 -11.38 10.43
C ALA A 74 10.54 -10.80 11.85
N ASP A 75 11.43 -11.20 12.77
CA ASP A 75 11.47 -10.62 14.11
C ASP A 75 11.65 -9.10 14.06
N THR A 76 10.80 -8.39 14.78
CA THR A 76 10.84 -6.93 14.89
C THR A 76 11.13 -6.49 16.31
N ASN A 77 11.76 -5.32 16.46
CA ASN A 77 12.03 -4.68 17.75
C ASN A 77 10.82 -3.91 18.30
N LEU A 78 9.71 -3.82 17.53
CA LEU A 78 8.55 -3.05 17.93
C LEU A 78 7.24 -3.81 17.69
N ALA A 79 6.22 -3.42 18.44
CA ALA A 79 4.83 -3.78 18.18
C ALA A 79 3.98 -2.51 18.02
N ILE A 80 2.94 -2.60 17.23
CA ILE A 80 2.00 -1.49 16.99
C ILE A 80 0.59 -1.98 17.32
N ALA A 81 -0.15 -1.18 18.11
CA ALA A 81 -1.57 -1.34 18.30
C ALA A 81 -2.30 -0.12 17.73
N ILE A 82 -3.43 -0.36 17.06
CA ILE A 82 -4.25 0.69 16.44
C ILE A 82 -5.67 0.55 16.97
N ILE A 83 -6.21 1.63 17.50
CA ILE A 83 -7.62 1.77 17.89
C ILE A 83 -8.21 2.88 17.05
N SER A 84 -9.37 2.65 16.43
CA SER A 84 -10.07 3.66 15.66
C SER A 84 -11.54 3.74 16.07
N GLU A 85 -12.04 4.94 16.15
CA GLU A 85 -13.43 5.24 16.46
C GLU A 85 -13.95 6.30 15.49
N LEU A 86 -15.18 6.11 15.00
CA LEU A 86 -15.91 7.13 14.25
C LEU A 86 -16.94 7.77 15.18
N SER A 87 -16.78 9.07 15.46
CA SER A 87 -17.69 9.81 16.32
C SER A 87 -19.06 10.02 15.66
N GLU A 88 -20.07 10.43 16.47
CA GLU A 88 -21.39 10.79 15.96
C GLU A 88 -21.35 11.98 14.99
N ASP A 89 -20.35 12.83 15.08
CA ASP A 89 -20.10 13.97 14.19
C ASP A 89 -19.30 13.61 12.92
N ASN A 90 -19.09 12.32 12.64
CA ASN A 90 -18.29 11.78 11.54
C ASN A 90 -16.80 12.16 11.61
N GLU A 91 -16.26 12.37 12.80
CA GLU A 91 -14.82 12.53 13.00
C GLU A 91 -14.17 11.15 13.23
N LEU A 92 -13.13 10.83 12.46
CA LEU A 92 -12.33 9.65 12.66
C LEU A 92 -11.23 9.95 13.69
N ILE A 93 -11.30 9.26 14.83
CA ILE A 93 -10.27 9.30 15.86
C ILE A 93 -9.43 8.04 15.72
N VAL A 94 -8.11 8.20 15.61
CA VAL A 94 -7.17 7.07 15.52
C VAL A 94 -6.12 7.23 16.60
N GLU A 95 -6.04 6.24 17.46
CA GLU A 95 -4.99 6.11 18.48
C GLU A 95 -4.01 5.02 18.06
N VAL A 96 -2.72 5.33 18.08
CA VAL A 96 -1.65 4.38 17.73
C VAL A 96 -0.67 4.29 18.89
N GLU A 97 -0.52 3.09 19.41
CA GLU A 97 0.49 2.77 20.42
C GLU A 97 1.65 2.04 19.76
N VAL A 98 2.87 2.51 20.00
CA VAL A 98 4.10 1.87 19.53
C VAL A 98 4.92 1.44 20.75
N VAL A 99 5.20 0.15 20.88
CA VAL A 99 5.99 -0.42 21.97
C VAL A 99 7.26 -1.03 21.42
N TYR A 100 8.40 -0.61 21.95
CA TYR A 100 9.71 -1.16 21.62
C TYR A 100 10.15 -2.22 22.62
N LYS A 101 10.75 -3.31 22.15
CA LYS A 101 11.38 -4.34 23.04
C LYS A 101 12.61 -3.76 23.74
N GLU A 102 13.43 -3.00 23.01
CA GLU A 102 14.68 -2.42 23.49
C GLU A 102 14.80 -1.00 22.97
N GLY A 103 14.46 -0.01 23.77
CA GLY A 103 14.59 1.42 23.43
C GLY A 103 14.02 1.81 22.06
N SER A 104 13.82 3.08 21.80
CA SER A 104 13.48 3.57 20.48
C SER A 104 14.72 3.71 19.60
N LEU A 105 14.59 3.43 18.29
CA LEU A 105 15.62 3.79 17.33
C LEU A 105 15.54 5.30 17.06
N SER A 106 16.65 5.99 17.17
CA SER A 106 16.71 7.43 16.87
C SER A 106 16.38 7.67 15.40
N GLY A 107 15.36 8.50 15.15
CA GLY A 107 14.90 8.86 13.82
C GLY A 107 13.74 8.01 13.27
N ASP A 108 13.20 7.08 14.06
CA ASP A 108 11.95 6.40 13.70
C ASP A 108 10.81 7.39 13.60
N LYS A 109 9.93 7.17 12.63
CA LYS A 109 8.76 8.00 12.38
C LYS A 109 7.51 7.15 12.26
N LEU A 110 6.42 7.65 12.82
CA LEU A 110 5.11 7.06 12.66
C LEU A 110 4.43 7.59 11.40
N VAL A 111 4.01 6.68 10.52
CA VAL A 111 3.16 6.99 9.37
C VAL A 111 1.83 6.31 9.56
N VAL A 112 0.74 7.06 9.45
CA VAL A 112 -0.63 6.53 9.52
C VAL A 112 -1.35 6.88 8.22
N TYR A 113 -1.72 5.87 7.46
CA TYR A 113 -2.44 5.99 6.20
C TYR A 113 -3.88 5.48 6.33
N LEU A 114 -4.80 6.17 5.68
CA LEU A 114 -6.17 5.71 5.48
C LEU A 114 -6.27 5.04 4.12
N LEU A 115 -6.69 3.78 4.10
CA LEU A 115 -6.87 2.98 2.88
C LEU A 115 -8.36 2.72 2.64
N GLU A 116 -8.73 2.50 1.38
CA GLU A 116 -10.07 2.08 0.98
C GLU A 116 -9.98 0.84 0.10
N SER A 117 -10.83 -0.13 0.39
CA SER A 117 -10.96 -1.37 -0.38
C SER A 117 -12.37 -1.54 -0.91
N GLY A 118 -12.54 -2.38 -1.96
CA GLY A 118 -13.83 -2.63 -2.57
C GLY A 118 -14.29 -1.54 -3.55
N VAL A 119 -13.38 -0.69 -4.02
CA VAL A 119 -13.72 0.33 -5.03
C VAL A 119 -13.84 -0.31 -6.40
N VAL A 120 -15.01 -0.18 -7.02
CA VAL A 120 -15.29 -0.76 -8.33
C VAL A 120 -15.00 0.26 -9.43
N GLN A 121 -14.04 -0.05 -10.28
CA GLN A 121 -13.67 0.74 -11.43
C GLN A 121 -13.03 -0.14 -12.51
N ASP A 122 -13.22 0.21 -13.78
CA ASP A 122 -12.61 -0.50 -14.89
C ASP A 122 -11.08 -0.45 -14.83
N GLN A 123 -10.43 -1.59 -15.11
CA GLN A 123 -8.98 -1.75 -15.06
C GLN A 123 -8.40 -1.97 -16.45
N VAL A 124 -7.46 -1.14 -16.88
CA VAL A 124 -6.70 -1.37 -18.12
C VAL A 124 -5.96 -2.70 -18.03
N ASN A 125 -6.14 -3.54 -19.04
CA ASN A 125 -5.59 -4.90 -19.08
C ASN A 125 -4.58 -5.07 -20.23
N TYR A 126 -3.31 -4.86 -19.95
CA TYR A 126 -2.23 -5.10 -20.91
C TYR A 126 -1.96 -6.60 -21.17
N TYR A 127 -2.49 -7.49 -20.32
CA TYR A 127 -2.31 -8.94 -20.39
C TYR A 127 -3.49 -9.67 -21.04
N ASN A 128 -4.44 -8.96 -21.66
CA ASN A 128 -5.61 -9.57 -22.26
C ASN A 128 -5.29 -10.63 -23.34
N ASN A 129 -4.12 -10.54 -23.97
CA ASN A 129 -3.66 -11.49 -25.00
C ASN A 129 -2.53 -12.42 -24.50
N ASP A 130 -2.15 -12.37 -23.25
CA ASP A 130 -1.12 -13.21 -22.65
C ASP A 130 -1.75 -14.46 -22.02
N GLN A 131 -1.57 -15.61 -22.68
CA GLN A 131 -2.13 -16.89 -22.24
C GLN A 131 -1.58 -17.39 -20.88
N THR A 132 -0.49 -16.84 -20.41
CA THR A 132 0.10 -17.20 -19.11
C THR A 132 -0.45 -16.35 -17.96
N SER A 133 -1.16 -15.28 -18.27
CA SER A 133 -1.72 -14.36 -17.27
C SER A 133 -3.10 -14.81 -16.79
N ILE A 134 -3.36 -14.63 -15.50
CA ILE A 134 -4.72 -14.79 -14.91
C ILE A 134 -5.73 -13.79 -15.51
N TYR A 135 -5.25 -12.72 -16.15
CA TYR A 135 -6.07 -11.70 -16.81
C TYR A 135 -6.29 -11.97 -18.32
N TYR A 136 -5.89 -13.14 -18.83
CA TYR A 136 -6.08 -13.54 -20.22
C TYR A 136 -7.56 -13.55 -20.59
N GLN A 137 -7.90 -12.85 -21.66
CA GLN A 137 -9.26 -12.76 -22.21
C GLN A 137 -10.35 -12.23 -21.25
N LEU A 138 -9.99 -11.48 -20.20
CA LEU A 138 -10.96 -10.81 -19.34
C LEU A 138 -11.47 -9.47 -19.90
N GLY A 139 -10.98 -9.06 -21.06
CA GLY A 139 -11.32 -7.77 -21.68
C GLY A 139 -10.21 -6.72 -21.50
N ASN A 140 -10.32 -5.62 -22.24
CA ASN A 140 -9.48 -4.44 -22.04
C ASN A 140 -10.30 -3.19 -22.35
N PRO A 141 -10.81 -2.49 -21.30
CA PRO A 141 -10.56 -2.77 -19.87
C PRO A 141 -11.25 -4.03 -19.35
N ILE A 142 -10.82 -4.51 -18.19
CA ILE A 142 -11.59 -5.42 -17.34
C ILE A 142 -12.68 -4.57 -16.69
N LEU A 143 -13.94 -4.89 -16.97
CA LEU A 143 -15.07 -4.15 -16.43
C LEU A 143 -15.31 -4.51 -14.95
N ASP A 144 -15.77 -3.54 -14.17
CA ASP A 144 -16.15 -3.71 -12.78
C ASP A 144 -15.05 -4.36 -11.91
N PHE A 145 -13.77 -4.07 -12.22
CA PHE A 145 -12.66 -4.58 -11.43
C PHE A 145 -12.68 -4.00 -10.01
N VAL A 146 -12.51 -4.86 -9.02
CA VAL A 146 -12.49 -4.46 -7.60
C VAL A 146 -11.08 -4.11 -7.18
N HIS A 147 -10.87 -2.86 -6.81
CA HIS A 147 -9.60 -2.35 -6.29
C HIS A 147 -9.60 -2.35 -4.77
N ASN A 148 -8.51 -2.83 -4.18
CA ASN A 148 -8.31 -2.89 -2.74
C ASN A 148 -7.08 -2.07 -2.33
N ASP A 149 -7.01 -1.73 -1.03
CA ASP A 149 -5.86 -1.12 -0.36
C ASP A 149 -5.44 0.23 -0.94
N GLY A 150 -6.37 0.93 -1.59
CA GLY A 150 -6.14 2.24 -2.21
C GLY A 150 -5.86 3.32 -1.17
N LEU A 151 -4.71 3.99 -1.27
CA LEU A 151 -4.35 5.11 -0.39
C LEU A 151 -5.26 6.31 -0.63
N ARG A 152 -6.02 6.73 0.41
CA ARG A 152 -6.95 7.85 0.36
C ARG A 152 -6.44 9.09 1.04
N ASN A 153 -5.79 8.92 2.18
CA ASN A 153 -5.28 10.04 2.96
C ASN A 153 -4.09 9.63 3.83
N SER A 154 -3.28 10.60 4.22
CA SER A 154 -2.29 10.47 5.28
C SER A 154 -2.77 11.26 6.49
N LEU A 155 -2.84 10.61 7.65
CA LEU A 155 -3.20 11.24 8.93
C LEU A 155 -1.98 11.86 9.63
N THR A 156 -0.78 11.56 9.12
CA THR A 156 0.51 12.13 9.51
C THR A 156 1.15 12.85 8.32
N ASN A 157 2.33 13.41 8.48
CA ASN A 157 3.14 13.75 7.31
C ASN A 157 3.38 12.52 6.43
N LEU A 158 3.48 12.70 5.11
CA LEU A 158 3.64 11.58 4.15
C LEU A 158 4.84 10.68 4.44
N THR A 159 5.87 11.22 5.04
CA THR A 159 7.09 10.50 5.46
C THR A 159 7.11 10.17 6.95
N GLY A 160 6.05 10.49 7.65
CA GLY A 160 5.85 10.24 9.08
C GLY A 160 6.19 11.42 9.99
N ASP A 161 5.61 11.37 11.16
CA ASP A 161 5.85 12.26 12.27
C ASP A 161 6.86 11.64 13.24
N GLU A 162 7.63 12.45 13.95
CA GLU A 162 8.55 11.97 14.96
C GLU A 162 7.79 11.31 16.12
N ILE A 163 8.27 10.14 16.53
CA ILE A 163 7.72 9.43 17.69
C ILE A 163 8.31 10.09 18.93
N SER A 164 7.45 10.79 19.70
CA SER A 164 7.86 11.30 21.00
C SER A 164 7.77 10.18 22.04
N SER A 165 8.86 9.93 22.76
CA SER A 165 8.81 9.05 23.93
C SER A 165 7.85 9.65 24.97
N VAL A 166 6.83 8.91 25.35
CA VAL A 166 6.09 9.19 26.58
C VAL A 166 6.91 8.51 27.70
N GLU A 167 7.48 9.31 28.62
CA GLU A 167 8.13 8.81 29.83
C GLU A 167 7.09 8.25 30.83
#